data_74c5de878076ba2c87a29dc66b04b507
#
_entry.id   74c5de878076ba2c87a29dc66b04b507
#
_cell.length_a   1.000
_cell.length_b   1.000
_cell.length_c   1.000
_cell.angle_alpha   90.00
_cell.angle_beta   90.00
_cell.angle_gamma   90.00
#
_symmetry.space_group_name_H-M   'P 1'
#
loop_
_entity.id
_entity.type
_entity.pdbx_description
1 polymer ?
#
loop_
_entity_poly.entity_id
_entity_poly.type
_entity_poly.pdbx_seq_one_letter_code
_entity_poly.pdbx_strand_id
1 'polypeptide(L)'
;GNGSGSGSGMDSGIQESRLQSFTASSDLKDIHFKFDQYDLDDNSRAVLQKNAEYLKNNPNLHVEVQGHCDERGTNNYNIALGERRAHSTKKYLVAQGVNSRNVHVISYGEEKPFCFSSGEVCWQENRRAHFMVSK
;
A
#
# COMPACT_ATOMS: atom_id res chain seq x y z
N GLY A 1 4.11 11.68 -18.11
CA GLY A 1 3.51 11.33 -18.05
C GLY A 1 3.63 11.36 -18.03
N ASN A 2 3.86 11.57 -18.18
CA ASN A 2 3.37 11.46 -18.14
C ASN A 2 3.08 11.33 -18.18
N GLY A 3 3.32 11.58 -18.16
CA GLY A 3 2.52 11.22 -18.17
C GLY A 3 2.43 11.14 -18.22
N SER A 4 2.32 11.25 -18.22
CA SER A 4 1.71 11.10 -18.04
C SER A 4 1.54 10.88 -17.97
N GLY A 5 1.71 11.01 -17.87
CA GLY A 5 1.06 10.64 -17.73
C GLY A 5 1.04 10.43 -17.59
N SER A 6 0.95 10.39 -17.51
CA SER A 6 0.54 10.16 -17.18
C SER A 6 0.47 10.03 -17.00
N GLY A 7 0.52 10.12 -16.88
CA GLY A 7 0.14 9.85 -16.63
C GLY A 7 0.11 9.88 -16.25
N SER A 8 -0.14 9.97 -16.15
CA SER A 8 -0.23 9.84 -15.53
C SER A 8 -0.42 9.88 -14.66
N GLY A 9 -1.07 10.25 -14.48
CA GLY A 9 -1.49 10.63 -13.14
C GLY A 9 -0.79 9.99 -12.04
N MET A 10 -0.65 8.79 -12.05
CA MET A 10 0.09 8.07 -11.02
C MET A 10 1.53 8.57 -10.89
N ASP A 11 1.96 9.34 -11.81
CA ASP A 11 3.38 9.61 -11.95
C ASP A 11 3.94 10.51 -10.87
N SER A 12 3.18 11.48 -10.37
CA SER A 12 3.72 12.37 -9.35
C SER A 12 3.98 11.61 -8.04
N GLY A 13 3.06 10.73 -7.62
CA GLY A 13 3.25 9.93 -6.42
C GLY A 13 4.44 8.98 -6.55
N ILE A 14 4.58 8.34 -7.70
CA ILE A 14 5.69 7.42 -7.94
C ILE A 14 7.01 8.16 -7.96
N GLN A 15 7.06 9.34 -8.59
CA GLN A 15 8.26 10.14 -8.64
C GLN A 15 8.68 10.62 -7.25
N GLU A 16 7.71 11.05 -6.45
CA GLU A 16 8.00 11.45 -5.09
C GLU A 16 8.56 10.30 -4.27
N SER A 17 8.01 9.11 -4.42
CA SER A 17 8.52 7.93 -3.73
C SER A 17 9.96 7.61 -4.10
N ARG A 18 10.35 7.89 -5.34
CA ARG A 18 11.73 7.68 -5.79
C ARG A 18 12.69 8.72 -5.22
N LEU A 19 12.20 9.94 -5.00
CA LEU A 19 13.03 11.03 -4.50
C LEU A 19 13.14 11.03 -2.98
N GLN A 20 12.22 10.39 -2.30
CA GLN A 20 12.20 10.31 -0.84
C GLN A 20 12.73 8.98 -0.36
N SER A 21 13.40 9.01 0.78
CA SER A 21 13.88 7.82 1.45
C SER A 21 12.80 7.34 2.41
N PHE A 22 12.14 6.23 2.07
CA PHE A 22 11.13 5.63 2.92
C PHE A 22 11.71 4.51 3.77
N THR A 23 11.34 4.48 5.03
CA THR A 23 11.80 3.46 5.97
C THR A 23 10.60 2.84 6.68
N ALA A 24 10.79 1.63 7.20
CA ALA A 24 9.76 0.94 7.94
C ALA A 24 9.47 1.68 9.26
N SER A 25 8.23 1.55 9.73
CA SER A 25 7.81 2.14 11.00
C SER A 25 7.05 1.10 11.81
N SER A 26 7.44 0.93 13.07
CA SER A 26 6.72 0.03 13.97
C SER A 26 5.37 0.60 14.42
N ASP A 27 5.11 1.88 14.12
CA ASP A 27 3.87 2.55 14.50
C ASP A 27 2.73 2.28 13.51
N LEU A 28 3.06 1.73 12.34
CA LEU A 28 2.08 1.43 11.30
C LEU A 28 2.05 -0.08 11.07
N LYS A 29 0.85 -0.64 11.09
CA LYS A 29 0.66 -2.08 10.94
C LYS A 29 0.15 -2.40 9.55
N ASP A 30 0.61 -3.52 9.00
CA ASP A 30 0.13 -4.01 7.71
C ASP A 30 -1.31 -4.48 7.81
N ILE A 31 -2.00 -4.44 6.68
CA ILE A 31 -3.30 -5.08 6.53
C ILE A 31 -3.19 -6.17 5.48
N HIS A 32 -4.11 -7.12 5.53
CA HIS A 32 -4.08 -8.30 4.67
C HIS A 32 -5.38 -8.44 3.90
N PHE A 33 -5.30 -9.10 2.76
CA PHE A 33 -6.42 -9.25 1.83
C PHE A 33 -6.69 -10.72 1.55
N LYS A 34 -7.93 -11.01 1.21
CA LYS A 34 -8.32 -12.32 0.74
C LYS A 34 -7.83 -12.52 -0.69
N PHE A 35 -7.77 -13.78 -1.12
CA PHE A 35 -7.34 -14.10 -2.48
C PHE A 35 -8.14 -13.32 -3.51
N ASP A 36 -7.42 -12.75 -4.46
CA ASP A 36 -7.99 -12.03 -5.61
C ASP A 36 -8.93 -10.88 -5.24
N GLN A 37 -8.80 -10.34 -4.02
CA GLN A 37 -9.66 -9.25 -3.54
C GLN A 37 -8.84 -8.07 -3.09
N TYR A 38 -9.47 -6.90 -3.13
CA TYR A 38 -8.89 -5.65 -2.64
C TYR A 38 -9.83 -4.92 -1.68
N ASP A 39 -10.86 -5.61 -1.21
CA ASP A 39 -11.81 -5.06 -0.23
C ASP A 39 -11.18 -5.02 1.16
N LEU A 40 -11.56 -4.01 1.91
CA LEU A 40 -11.13 -3.86 3.31
C LEU A 40 -12.17 -4.52 4.21
N ASP A 41 -11.73 -5.51 4.99
CA ASP A 41 -12.63 -6.13 5.98
C ASP A 41 -12.62 -5.32 7.28
N ASP A 42 -13.42 -5.76 8.26
CA ASP A 42 -13.55 -5.03 9.53
C ASP A 42 -12.22 -4.94 10.27
N ASN A 43 -11.43 -6.01 10.26
CA ASN A 43 -10.13 -6.02 10.92
C ASN A 43 -9.17 -5.04 10.26
N SER A 44 -9.15 -5.02 8.94
CA SER A 44 -8.31 -4.07 8.20
C SER A 44 -8.72 -2.64 8.50
N ARG A 45 -10.02 -2.36 8.53
CA ARG A 45 -10.48 -1.01 8.85
C ARG A 45 -10.08 -0.58 10.25
N ALA A 46 -10.15 -1.50 11.23
CA ALA A 46 -9.73 -1.20 12.59
C ALA A 46 -8.24 -0.88 12.66
N VAL A 47 -7.41 -1.64 11.95
CA VAL A 47 -5.98 -1.37 11.87
C VAL A 47 -5.72 -0.01 11.21
N LEU A 48 -6.42 0.26 10.11
CA LEU A 48 -6.24 1.51 9.38
C LEU A 48 -6.70 2.73 10.16
N GLN A 49 -7.72 2.59 11.03
CA GLN A 49 -8.12 3.70 11.90
C GLN A 49 -6.98 4.10 12.82
N LYS A 50 -6.26 3.13 13.37
CA LYS A 50 -5.10 3.41 14.23
C LYS A 50 -3.94 3.99 13.43
N ASN A 51 -3.71 3.45 12.24
CA ASN A 51 -2.67 3.99 11.35
C ASN A 51 -2.98 5.44 10.99
N ALA A 52 -4.25 5.73 10.67
CA ALA A 52 -4.67 7.09 10.33
C ALA A 52 -4.47 8.05 11.50
N GLU A 53 -4.76 7.60 12.71
CA GLU A 53 -4.59 8.41 13.91
C GLU A 53 -3.11 8.79 14.10
N TYR A 54 -2.22 7.81 13.92
CA TYR A 54 -0.79 8.07 13.99
C TYR A 54 -0.35 9.09 12.94
N LEU A 55 -0.82 8.93 11.71
CA LEU A 55 -0.45 9.82 10.61
C LEU A 55 -1.02 11.23 10.81
N LYS A 56 -2.22 11.35 11.36
CA LYS A 56 -2.80 12.67 11.66
C LYS A 56 -2.05 13.38 12.76
N ASN A 57 -1.50 12.64 13.71
CA ASN A 57 -0.71 13.19 14.79
C ASN A 57 0.73 13.53 14.37
N ASN A 58 1.12 13.10 13.18
CA ASN A 58 2.45 13.36 12.62
C ASN A 58 2.31 13.92 11.21
N PRO A 59 1.76 15.13 11.06
CA PRO A 59 1.33 15.65 9.75
C PRO A 59 2.46 15.93 8.78
N ASN A 60 3.71 15.92 9.24
CA ASN A 60 4.86 16.10 8.35
C ASN A 60 5.37 14.80 7.74
N LEU A 61 4.81 13.66 8.17
CA LEU A 61 5.22 12.37 7.60
C LEU A 61 4.53 12.14 6.27
N HIS A 62 5.31 11.64 5.33
CA HIS A 62 4.79 11.03 4.13
C HIS A 62 4.74 9.52 4.35
N VAL A 63 3.73 8.87 3.80
CA VAL A 63 3.58 7.43 3.88
C VAL A 63 3.51 6.84 2.49
N GLU A 64 4.25 5.77 2.27
CA GLU A 64 4.17 4.98 1.05
C GLU A 64 3.35 3.73 1.36
N VAL A 65 2.23 3.59 0.66
CA VAL A 65 1.37 2.42 0.77
C VAL A 65 1.75 1.46 -0.35
N GLN A 66 2.28 0.31 0.03
CA GLN A 66 2.74 -0.70 -0.91
C GLN A 66 1.71 -1.81 -1.03
N GLY A 67 1.21 -2.04 -2.25
CA GLY A 67 0.32 -3.16 -2.53
C GLY A 67 1.11 -4.38 -2.94
N HIS A 68 0.80 -5.51 -2.31
CA HIS A 68 1.49 -6.78 -2.55
C HIS A 68 0.50 -7.90 -2.79
N CYS A 69 0.93 -8.90 -3.54
CA CYS A 69 0.15 -10.08 -3.88
C CYS A 69 0.94 -11.34 -3.56
N ASP A 70 0.24 -12.48 -3.46
CA ASP A 70 0.91 -13.77 -3.44
C ASP A 70 1.40 -14.14 -4.84
N GLU A 71 2.11 -15.24 -4.96
CA GLU A 71 2.81 -15.62 -6.19
C GLU A 71 1.89 -16.09 -7.32
N ARG A 72 0.61 -16.34 -7.04
CA ARG A 72 -0.31 -16.90 -8.02
C ARG A 72 -0.78 -15.85 -9.03
N GLY A 73 -0.88 -16.25 -10.29
CA GLY A 73 -1.32 -15.36 -11.36
C GLY A 73 -0.15 -14.77 -12.14
N THR A 74 -0.48 -13.95 -13.13
CA THR A 74 0.54 -13.32 -13.95
C THR A 74 1.11 -12.09 -13.23
N ASN A 75 2.33 -11.72 -13.61
CA ASN A 75 2.96 -10.54 -13.04
C ASN A 75 2.13 -9.28 -13.30
N ASN A 76 1.65 -9.10 -14.53
CA ASN A 76 0.86 -7.92 -14.87
C ASN A 76 -0.44 -7.86 -14.08
N TYR A 77 -1.11 -8.98 -13.91
CA TYR A 77 -2.34 -9.04 -13.13
C TYR A 77 -2.06 -8.66 -11.68
N ASN A 78 -0.98 -9.18 -11.11
CA ASN A 78 -0.64 -8.92 -9.71
C ASN A 78 -0.18 -7.50 -9.46
N ILE A 79 0.52 -6.88 -10.42
CA ILE A 79 0.85 -5.46 -10.30
C ILE A 79 -0.45 -4.64 -10.24
N ALA A 80 -1.42 -4.94 -11.11
CA ALA A 80 -2.70 -4.22 -11.10
C ALA A 80 -3.50 -4.47 -9.82
N LEU A 81 -3.52 -5.71 -9.33
CA LEU A 81 -4.22 -6.05 -8.10
C LEU A 81 -3.57 -5.34 -6.89
N GLY A 82 -2.24 -5.35 -6.84
CA GLY A 82 -1.51 -4.65 -5.79
C GLY A 82 -1.81 -3.15 -5.79
N GLU A 83 -1.92 -2.56 -6.98
CA GLU A 83 -2.28 -1.16 -7.11
C GLU A 83 -3.68 -0.88 -6.56
N ARG A 84 -4.64 -1.75 -6.87
CA ARG A 84 -5.99 -1.62 -6.32
C ARG A 84 -6.02 -1.75 -4.81
N ARG A 85 -5.21 -2.65 -4.25
CA ARG A 85 -5.08 -2.80 -2.80
C ARG A 85 -4.50 -1.55 -2.16
N ALA A 86 -3.46 -0.99 -2.77
CA ALA A 86 -2.86 0.24 -2.26
C ALA A 86 -3.83 1.42 -2.34
N HIS A 87 -4.58 1.54 -3.44
CA HIS A 87 -5.56 2.60 -3.61
C HIS A 87 -6.73 2.48 -2.63
N SER A 88 -7.25 1.28 -2.41
CA SER A 88 -8.30 1.07 -1.41
C SER A 88 -7.84 1.52 -0.04
N THR A 89 -6.60 1.20 0.29
CA THR A 89 -6.00 1.58 1.56
C THR A 89 -5.86 3.10 1.67
N LYS A 90 -5.31 3.74 0.64
CA LYS A 90 -5.19 5.21 0.61
C LYS A 90 -6.54 5.88 0.74
N LYS A 91 -7.53 5.39 0.00
CA LYS A 91 -8.87 5.98 0.01
C LYS A 91 -9.44 5.97 1.42
N TYR A 92 -9.27 4.87 2.14
CA TYR A 92 -9.74 4.77 3.51
C TYR A 92 -9.00 5.72 4.44
N LEU A 93 -7.66 5.78 4.33
CA LEU A 93 -6.87 6.70 5.15
C LEU A 93 -7.29 8.15 4.94
N VAL A 94 -7.50 8.55 3.69
CA VAL A 94 -7.94 9.91 3.37
C VAL A 94 -9.33 10.17 3.95
N ALA A 95 -10.23 9.19 3.87
CA ALA A 95 -11.56 9.31 4.46
C ALA A 95 -11.50 9.48 5.97
N GLN A 96 -10.46 8.95 6.62
CA GLN A 96 -10.23 9.10 8.05
C GLN A 96 -9.54 10.41 8.41
N GLY A 97 -9.21 11.25 7.44
CA GLY A 97 -8.66 12.57 7.68
C GLY A 97 -7.17 12.72 7.39
N VAL A 98 -6.51 11.71 6.85
CA VAL A 98 -5.10 11.84 6.46
C VAL A 98 -5.02 12.66 5.17
N ASN A 99 -4.04 13.56 5.10
CA ASN A 99 -3.86 14.42 3.95
C ASN A 99 -3.45 13.58 2.73
N SER A 100 -4.27 13.67 1.68
CA SER A 100 -4.04 12.91 0.44
C SER A 100 -2.64 13.15 -0.16
N ARG A 101 -2.11 14.35 0.00
CA ARG A 101 -0.78 14.71 -0.55
C ARG A 101 0.36 13.95 0.13
N ASN A 102 0.13 13.47 1.33
CA ASN A 102 1.15 12.76 2.08
C ASN A 102 1.08 11.25 1.88
N VAL A 103 0.09 10.76 1.13
CA VAL A 103 -0.11 9.32 0.94
C VAL A 103 0.26 8.97 -0.50
N HIS A 104 1.34 8.22 -0.66
CA HIS A 104 1.86 7.77 -1.95
C HIS A 104 1.57 6.28 -2.11
N VAL A 105 1.20 5.85 -3.30
CA VAL A 105 0.88 4.44 -3.54
C VAL A 105 1.83 3.85 -4.56
N ILE A 106 2.18 2.59 -4.35
CA ILE A 106 3.00 1.83 -5.29
C ILE A 106 2.60 0.37 -5.20
N SER A 107 2.67 -0.35 -6.31
CA SER A 107 2.45 -1.79 -6.33
C SER A 107 3.74 -2.50 -6.68
N TYR A 108 4.06 -3.52 -5.90
CA TYR A 108 5.13 -4.45 -6.23
C TYR A 108 4.58 -5.78 -6.76
N GLY A 109 3.26 -5.97 -6.75
CA GLY A 109 2.67 -7.23 -7.16
C GLY A 109 3.25 -8.36 -6.33
N GLU A 110 3.78 -9.38 -7.00
CA GLU A 110 4.40 -10.52 -6.32
C GLU A 110 5.92 -10.38 -6.16
N GLU A 111 6.48 -9.24 -6.57
CA GLU A 111 7.95 -9.11 -6.73
C GLU A 111 8.72 -8.93 -5.43
N LYS A 112 8.03 -8.55 -4.36
CA LYS A 112 8.69 -8.38 -3.05
C LYS A 112 7.93 -9.16 -1.98
N PRO A 113 8.03 -10.47 -1.99
CA PRO A 113 7.31 -11.28 -1.01
C PRO A 113 7.90 -11.11 0.39
N PHE A 114 7.03 -11.20 1.37
CA PHE A 114 7.42 -11.27 2.79
C PHE A 114 7.75 -12.71 3.16
N CYS A 115 6.98 -13.66 2.63
CA CYS A 115 7.11 -15.07 2.89
C CYS A 115 7.43 -15.78 1.58
N PHE A 116 8.40 -16.70 1.59
CA PHE A 116 8.96 -17.27 0.37
C PHE A 116 8.52 -18.70 0.07
N SER A 117 7.69 -19.30 0.91
CA SER A 117 7.18 -20.65 0.69
C SER A 117 5.89 -20.63 -0.10
N SER A 118 5.51 -21.77 -0.65
CA SER A 118 4.19 -21.92 -1.28
C SER A 118 3.18 -22.40 -0.23
N GLY A 119 1.91 -22.14 -0.51
CA GLY A 119 0.82 -22.55 0.35
C GLY A 119 0.08 -21.40 0.98
N GLU A 120 -1.11 -21.67 1.48
CA GLU A 120 -2.02 -20.61 1.93
C GLU A 120 -1.47 -19.77 3.09
N VAL A 121 -0.77 -20.37 4.02
CA VAL A 121 -0.22 -19.62 5.17
C VAL A 121 0.72 -18.52 4.66
N CYS A 122 1.63 -18.87 3.76
CA CYS A 122 2.58 -17.93 3.20
C CYS A 122 1.90 -16.94 2.25
N TRP A 123 0.99 -17.43 1.43
CA TRP A 123 0.26 -16.58 0.49
C TRP A 123 -0.53 -15.48 1.22
N GLN A 124 -1.14 -15.84 2.36
CA GLN A 124 -1.89 -14.87 3.14
C GLN A 124 -0.98 -13.75 3.66
N GLU A 125 0.23 -14.09 4.07
CA GLU A 125 1.17 -13.09 4.55
C GLU A 125 1.62 -12.15 3.43
N ASN A 126 1.64 -12.63 2.20
CA ASN A 126 2.05 -11.83 1.05
C ASN A 126 0.93 -10.92 0.52
N ARG A 127 -0.32 -11.29 0.74
CA ARG A 127 -1.47 -10.49 0.29
C ARG A 127 -1.70 -9.34 1.26
N ARG A 128 -0.93 -8.26 1.09
CA ARG A 128 -0.92 -7.20 2.10
C ARG A 128 -0.76 -5.81 1.50
N ALA A 129 -1.11 -4.81 2.29
CA ALA A 129 -0.65 -3.45 2.11
C ALA A 129 0.33 -3.15 3.24
N HIS A 130 1.52 -2.73 2.87
CA HIS A 130 2.61 -2.43 3.79
C HIS A 130 2.87 -0.92 3.77
N PHE A 131 3.34 -0.38 4.89
CA PHE A 131 3.51 1.06 5.05
C PHE A 131 4.95 1.40 5.37
N MET A 132 5.47 2.39 4.67
CA MET A 132 6.79 2.95 4.97
C MET A 132 6.64 4.46 5.08
N VAL A 133 7.51 5.08 5.84
CA VAL A 133 7.39 6.53 6.14
C VAL A 133 8.65 7.28 5.75
N SER A 134 8.45 8.57 5.46
CA SER A 134 9.53 9.52 5.19
C SER A 134 9.12 10.88 5.75
N LYS A 135 10.08 11.63 6.22
CA LYS A 135 9.83 13.00 6.70
C LYS A 135 9.92 14.02 5.59
#